data_e42fe5cf4c2a66246ae98db6f8296e0c
#
_entry.id   e42fe5cf4c2a66246ae98db6f8296e0c
#
_cell.length_a   1.000
_cell.length_b   1.000
_cell.length_c   1.000
_cell.angle_alpha   90.00
_cell.angle_beta   90.00
_cell.angle_gamma   90.00
#
_symmetry.space_group_name_H-M   'P 1'
#
loop_
_entity.id
_entity.type
_entity.pdbx_description
1 polymer ?
#
loop_
_entity_poly.entity_id
_entity_poly.type
_entity_poly.pdbx_seq_one_letter_code
_entity_poly.pdbx_strand_id
1 'polypeptide(L)'
;MVFGIIGENCSGKSTLAEKIKETLGGKIITGKDYLRMAKSESEAVSLFREKLRSAVSGDNIIYVIAEPEYVKLLPDGAVRILVSADLETIKDRFAARMHGNLPAPVSLMLERKHGVFDSGEYDYCFDGVSGDAKAFSEVLKSDWREGRCGCK
;
A
#
# COMPACT_ATOMS: atom_id res chain seq x y z
N MET A 1 -11.21 -4.53 -8.96
CA MET A 1 -11.11 -4.29 -7.51
C MET A 1 -9.89 -3.44 -7.21
N VAL A 2 -9.96 -2.61 -6.18
CA VAL A 2 -8.84 -1.75 -5.77
C VAL A 2 -8.31 -2.21 -4.41
N PHE A 3 -7.01 -2.46 -4.34
CA PHE A 3 -6.30 -2.78 -3.10
C PHE A 3 -5.38 -1.61 -2.72
N GLY A 4 -5.60 -1.00 -1.57
CA GLY A 4 -4.70 -0.02 -1.00
C GLY A 4 -3.72 -0.70 -0.04
N ILE A 5 -2.45 -0.75 -0.41
CA ILE A 5 -1.38 -1.31 0.44
C ILE A 5 -0.72 -0.14 1.16
N ILE A 6 -1.03 0.01 2.44
CA ILE A 6 -0.71 1.19 3.23
C ILE A 6 0.32 0.82 4.30
N GLY A 7 1.37 1.61 4.44
CA GLY A 7 2.37 1.39 5.48
C GLY A 7 3.59 2.30 5.34
N GLU A 8 4.41 2.30 6.36
CA GLU A 8 5.64 3.10 6.42
C GLU A 8 6.68 2.62 5.39
N ASN A 9 7.66 3.46 5.12
CA ASN A 9 8.79 3.08 4.27
C ASN A 9 9.46 1.80 4.80
N CYS A 10 9.83 0.90 3.92
CA CYS A 10 10.50 -0.35 4.27
C CYS A 10 9.68 -1.31 5.16
N SER A 11 8.37 -1.14 5.23
CA SER A 11 7.50 -2.05 6.00
C SER A 11 7.21 -3.40 5.31
N GLY A 12 7.49 -3.51 4.02
CA GLY A 12 7.23 -4.73 3.24
C GLY A 12 6.09 -4.62 2.23
N LYS A 13 5.60 -3.41 1.97
CA LYS A 13 4.48 -3.15 1.04
C LYS A 13 4.72 -3.66 -0.36
N SER A 14 5.89 -3.38 -0.92
CA SER A 14 6.21 -3.76 -2.31
C SER A 14 6.23 -5.27 -2.48
N THR A 15 6.75 -6.00 -1.53
CA THR A 15 6.77 -7.47 -1.54
C THR A 15 5.34 -8.02 -1.52
N LEU A 16 4.49 -7.49 -0.64
CA LEU A 16 3.09 -7.90 -0.57
C LEU A 16 2.34 -7.55 -1.86
N ALA A 17 2.54 -6.34 -2.40
CA ALA A 17 1.90 -5.91 -3.64
C ALA A 17 2.25 -6.84 -4.82
N GLU A 18 3.51 -7.23 -4.96
CA GLU A 18 3.93 -8.18 -5.99
C GLU A 18 3.27 -9.55 -5.82
N LYS A 19 3.15 -10.06 -4.60
CA LYS A 19 2.47 -11.33 -4.33
C LYS A 19 0.98 -11.27 -4.62
N ILE A 20 0.33 -10.18 -4.30
CA ILE A 20 -1.09 -9.96 -4.66
C ILE A 20 -1.25 -9.94 -6.18
N LYS A 21 -0.37 -9.25 -6.89
CA LYS A 21 -0.38 -9.21 -8.35
C LYS A 21 -0.17 -10.59 -8.97
N GLU A 22 0.77 -11.38 -8.46
CA GLU A 22 1.02 -12.76 -8.91
C GLU A 22 -0.23 -13.64 -8.73
N THR A 23 -0.96 -13.45 -7.64
CA THR A 23 -2.09 -14.30 -7.24
C THR A 23 -3.41 -13.87 -7.90
N LEU A 24 -3.67 -12.56 -7.96
CA LEU A 24 -4.95 -11.98 -8.40
C LEU A 24 -4.86 -11.26 -9.74
N GLY A 25 -3.67 -10.97 -10.23
CA GLY A 25 -3.46 -10.13 -11.40
C GLY A 25 -3.66 -8.64 -11.09
N GLY A 26 -3.49 -7.82 -12.11
CA GLY A 26 -3.71 -6.38 -12.02
C GLY A 26 -2.45 -5.56 -12.21
N LYS A 27 -2.59 -4.26 -11.93
CA LYS A 27 -1.51 -3.28 -12.11
C LYS A 27 -1.14 -2.65 -10.77
N ILE A 28 0.17 -2.54 -10.51
CA ILE A 28 0.70 -1.84 -9.34
C ILE A 28 0.94 -0.37 -9.70
N ILE A 29 0.44 0.53 -8.87
CA ILE A 29 0.70 1.97 -8.93
C ILE A 29 1.25 2.38 -7.57
N THR A 30 2.33 3.16 -7.55
CA THR A 30 3.01 3.55 -6.32
C THR A 30 2.97 5.07 -6.14
N GLY A 31 2.54 5.52 -4.96
CA GLY A 31 2.67 6.90 -4.50
C GLY A 31 2.22 7.95 -5.50
N LYS A 32 3.19 8.66 -6.06
CA LYS A 32 3.00 9.81 -6.98
C LYS A 32 2.96 9.43 -8.46
N ASP A 33 3.01 8.15 -8.81
CA ASP A 33 3.06 7.73 -10.22
C ASP A 33 1.87 8.23 -11.03
N TYR A 34 0.72 8.49 -10.38
CA TYR A 34 -0.45 9.05 -11.04
C TYR A 34 -0.21 10.44 -11.64
N LEU A 35 0.79 11.19 -11.16
CA LEU A 35 1.10 12.52 -11.69
C LEU A 35 1.50 12.49 -13.17
N ARG A 36 1.91 11.34 -13.68
CA ARG A 36 2.22 11.14 -15.10
C ARG A 36 0.99 11.05 -15.99
N MET A 37 -0.22 10.99 -15.41
CA MET A 37 -1.47 10.86 -16.17
C MET A 37 -1.92 12.16 -16.84
N ALA A 38 -1.44 13.30 -16.36
CA ALA A 38 -1.79 14.61 -16.91
C ALA A 38 -0.67 15.63 -16.69
N LYS A 39 -0.77 16.78 -17.38
CA LYS A 39 0.22 17.87 -17.27
C LYS A 39 0.08 18.65 -15.97
N SER A 40 -1.13 18.79 -15.43
CA SER A 40 -1.39 19.44 -14.16
C SER A 40 -1.67 18.43 -13.06
N GLU A 41 -1.30 18.77 -11.83
CA GLU A 41 -1.55 17.91 -10.65
C GLU A 41 -3.05 17.70 -10.42
N SER A 42 -3.86 18.76 -10.53
CA SER A 42 -5.30 18.69 -10.32
C SER A 42 -6.00 17.76 -11.34
N GLU A 43 -5.60 17.81 -12.61
CA GLU A 43 -6.10 16.90 -13.63
C GLU A 43 -5.67 15.45 -13.37
N ALA A 44 -4.40 15.26 -13.01
CA ALA A 44 -3.87 13.93 -12.68
C ALA A 44 -4.62 13.29 -11.51
N VAL A 45 -4.87 14.06 -10.45
CA VAL A 45 -5.67 13.60 -9.29
C VAL A 45 -7.08 13.19 -9.71
N SER A 46 -7.75 14.03 -10.51
CA SER A 46 -9.11 13.75 -10.97
C SER A 46 -9.18 12.48 -11.83
N LEU A 47 -8.25 12.34 -12.78
CA LEU A 47 -8.17 11.16 -13.64
C LEU A 47 -7.84 9.89 -12.85
N PHE A 48 -6.94 10.00 -11.89
CA PHE A 48 -6.57 8.87 -11.05
C PHE A 48 -7.71 8.40 -10.15
N ARG A 49 -8.42 9.34 -9.53
CA ARG A 49 -9.61 9.02 -8.72
C ARG A 49 -10.69 8.33 -9.55
N GLU A 50 -10.94 8.82 -10.74
CA GLU A 50 -11.92 8.20 -11.65
C GLU A 50 -11.48 6.79 -12.08
N LYS A 51 -10.19 6.63 -12.39
CA LYS A 51 -9.62 5.31 -12.70
C LYS A 51 -9.79 4.32 -11.56
N LEU A 52 -9.52 4.75 -10.32
CA LEU A 52 -9.71 3.91 -9.14
C LEU A 52 -11.19 3.56 -8.93
N ARG A 53 -12.11 4.52 -9.08
CA ARG A 53 -13.55 4.25 -8.98
C ARG A 53 -14.01 3.19 -9.99
N SER A 54 -13.59 3.34 -11.21
CA SER A 54 -13.93 2.38 -12.28
C SER A 54 -13.37 1.00 -11.99
N ALA A 55 -12.18 0.93 -11.39
CA ALA A 55 -11.51 -0.32 -11.06
C ALA A 55 -12.17 -1.08 -9.90
N VAL A 56 -12.96 -0.44 -9.06
CA VAL A 56 -13.67 -1.13 -7.95
C VAL A 56 -14.51 -2.30 -8.49
N SER A 57 -15.13 -2.13 -9.64
CA SER A 57 -15.92 -3.17 -10.31
C SER A 57 -15.30 -3.68 -11.63
N GLY A 58 -14.05 -3.35 -11.88
CA GLY A 58 -13.32 -3.70 -13.11
C GLY A 58 -12.01 -4.42 -12.84
N ASP A 59 -10.97 -4.06 -13.59
CA ASP A 59 -9.63 -4.62 -13.47
C ASP A 59 -9.01 -4.30 -12.12
N ASN A 60 -8.15 -5.20 -11.62
CA ASN A 60 -7.49 -5.01 -10.34
C ASN A 60 -6.41 -3.92 -10.42
N ILE A 61 -6.45 -3.00 -9.47
CA ILE A 61 -5.40 -2.01 -9.24
C ILE A 61 -4.90 -2.18 -7.81
N ILE A 62 -3.58 -2.26 -7.66
CA ILE A 62 -2.90 -2.34 -6.39
C ILE A 62 -2.16 -1.02 -6.19
N TYR A 63 -2.65 -0.20 -5.27
CA TYR A 63 -2.06 1.11 -4.98
C TYR A 63 -1.20 1.04 -3.72
N VAL A 64 0.11 1.27 -3.87
CA VAL A 64 1.07 1.22 -2.76
C VAL A 64 1.27 2.62 -2.20
N ILE A 65 0.97 2.81 -0.92
CA ILE A 65 0.90 4.11 -0.24
C ILE A 65 1.88 4.14 0.93
N ALA A 66 2.80 5.11 0.92
CA ALA A 66 3.75 5.35 2.00
C ALA A 66 3.50 6.68 2.74
N GLU A 67 2.59 7.52 2.25
CA GLU A 67 2.27 8.82 2.84
C GLU A 67 0.76 8.92 3.14
N PRO A 68 0.38 9.44 4.33
CA PRO A 68 -1.04 9.51 4.72
C PRO A 68 -1.93 10.29 3.75
N GLU A 69 -1.40 11.29 3.08
CA GLU A 69 -2.15 12.13 2.15
C GLU A 69 -2.72 11.36 0.96
N TYR A 70 -2.07 10.29 0.55
CA TYR A 70 -2.52 9.47 -0.59
C TYR A 70 -3.61 8.46 -0.24
N VAL A 71 -3.80 8.16 1.05
CA VAL A 71 -4.91 7.31 1.51
C VAL A 71 -6.25 7.91 1.12
N LYS A 72 -6.34 9.23 1.09
CA LYS A 72 -7.56 9.97 0.71
C LYS A 72 -7.96 9.77 -0.76
N LEU A 73 -7.05 9.29 -1.59
CA LEU A 73 -7.33 9.02 -3.00
C LEU A 73 -8.07 7.68 -3.21
N LEU A 74 -8.04 6.80 -2.22
CA LEU A 74 -8.72 5.51 -2.30
C LEU A 74 -10.25 5.72 -2.34
N PRO A 75 -10.95 5.09 -3.30
CA PRO A 75 -12.40 5.17 -3.39
C PRO A 75 -13.10 4.36 -2.29
N ASP A 76 -14.36 4.64 -2.07
CA ASP A 76 -15.21 3.75 -1.30
C ASP A 76 -15.27 2.39 -2.01
N GLY A 77 -15.22 1.31 -1.25
CA GLY A 77 -15.15 -0.05 -1.80
C GLY A 77 -13.74 -0.56 -2.07
N ALA A 78 -12.70 0.27 -1.91
CA ALA A 78 -11.32 -0.21 -1.93
C ALA A 78 -11.03 -1.09 -0.71
N VAL A 79 -10.27 -2.15 -0.92
CA VAL A 79 -9.76 -2.99 0.17
C VAL A 79 -8.51 -2.33 0.74
N ARG A 80 -8.54 -1.97 2.02
CA ARG A 80 -7.46 -1.29 2.73
C ARG A 80 -6.66 -2.28 3.55
N ILE A 81 -5.37 -2.39 3.26
CA ILE A 81 -4.46 -3.33 3.91
C ILE A 81 -3.33 -2.53 4.57
N LEU A 82 -3.25 -2.62 5.89
CA LEU A 82 -2.12 -2.04 6.62
C LEU A 82 -0.97 -3.05 6.67
N VAL A 83 0.20 -2.63 6.21
CA VAL A 83 1.44 -3.39 6.35
C VAL A 83 2.27 -2.75 7.44
N SER A 84 2.53 -3.47 8.50
CA SER A 84 3.26 -2.98 9.68
C SER A 84 4.63 -3.65 9.82
N ALA A 85 5.58 -2.90 10.38
CA ALA A 85 6.87 -3.41 10.81
C ALA A 85 7.32 -2.56 12.00
N ASP A 86 8.11 -3.16 12.90
CA ASP A 86 8.70 -2.41 14.02
C ASP A 86 9.76 -1.41 13.51
N LEU A 87 9.99 -0.35 14.29
CA LEU A 87 10.88 0.73 13.91
C LEU A 87 12.32 0.25 13.66
N GLU A 88 12.81 -0.66 14.47
CA GLU A 88 14.15 -1.22 14.32
C GLU A 88 14.33 -1.94 13.00
N THR A 89 13.37 -2.79 12.63
CA THR A 89 13.37 -3.48 11.33
C THR A 89 13.30 -2.49 10.16
N ILE A 90 12.49 -1.44 10.27
CA ILE A 90 12.39 -0.38 9.26
C ILE A 90 13.74 0.31 9.09
N LYS A 91 14.39 0.68 10.19
CA LYS A 91 15.72 1.31 10.15
C LYS A 91 16.78 0.40 9.53
N ASP A 92 16.81 -0.87 9.90
CA ASP A 92 17.75 -1.85 9.35
C ASP A 92 17.57 -2.03 7.85
N ARG A 93 16.33 -2.15 7.40
CA ARG A 93 16.00 -2.27 5.96
C ARG A 93 16.35 -1.01 5.18
N PHE A 94 16.10 0.16 5.77
CA PHE A 94 16.44 1.44 5.13
C PHE A 94 17.96 1.61 5.03
N ALA A 95 18.69 1.29 6.10
CA ALA A 95 20.15 1.31 6.10
C ALA A 95 20.73 0.37 5.03
N ALA A 96 20.18 -0.83 4.87
CA ALA A 96 20.62 -1.77 3.84
C ALA A 96 20.42 -1.19 2.42
N ARG A 97 19.34 -0.44 2.17
CA ARG A 97 19.13 0.26 0.88
C ARG A 97 20.11 1.41 0.67
N MET A 98 20.66 1.98 1.73
CA MET A 98 21.64 3.05 1.72
C MET A 98 23.09 2.54 1.90
N HIS A 99 23.35 1.30 1.51
CA HIS A 99 24.66 0.66 1.59
C HIS A 99 25.22 0.50 3.02
N GLY A 100 24.32 0.25 3.98
CA GLY A 100 24.68 -0.01 5.38
C GLY A 100 24.87 1.23 6.25
N ASN A 101 24.62 2.42 5.73
CA ASN A 101 24.72 3.67 6.49
C ASN A 101 23.36 4.35 6.61
N LEU A 102 22.91 4.63 7.86
CA LEU A 102 21.69 5.37 8.12
C LEU A 102 22.06 6.73 8.72
N PRO A 103 22.01 7.83 7.92
CA PRO A 103 22.31 9.17 8.44
C PRO A 103 21.35 9.56 9.56
N ALA A 104 21.83 10.33 10.55
CA ALA A 104 21.02 10.76 11.70
C ALA A 104 19.72 11.49 11.29
N PRO A 105 19.71 12.41 10.29
CA PRO A 105 18.46 13.04 9.84
C PRO A 105 17.43 12.07 9.30
N VAL A 106 17.87 11.02 8.61
CA VAL A 106 16.99 9.97 8.06
C VAL A 106 16.43 9.12 9.19
N SER A 107 17.26 8.73 10.15
CA SER A 107 16.83 7.99 11.34
C SER A 107 15.74 8.75 12.12
N LEU A 108 15.92 10.06 12.33
CA LEU A 108 14.92 10.92 12.96
C LEU A 108 13.62 11.01 12.16
N MET A 109 13.71 11.09 10.85
CA MET A 109 12.53 11.09 9.98
C MET A 109 11.73 9.80 10.14
N LEU A 110 12.40 8.65 10.16
CA LEU A 110 11.73 7.36 10.35
C LEU A 110 11.05 7.25 11.72
N GLU A 111 11.71 7.75 12.76
CA GLU A 111 11.15 7.79 14.12
C GLU A 111 9.88 8.65 14.20
N ARG A 112 9.89 9.84 13.56
CA ARG A 112 8.75 10.75 13.54
C ARG A 112 7.56 10.20 12.78
N LYS A 113 7.81 9.44 11.71
CA LYS A 113 6.76 8.84 10.89
C LYS A 113 6.25 7.51 11.43
N HIS A 114 6.97 6.92 12.39
CA HIS A 114 6.56 5.62 12.95
C HIS A 114 5.19 5.71 13.63
N GLY A 115 4.29 4.79 13.27
CA GLY A 115 2.93 4.74 13.80
C GLY A 115 1.95 5.72 13.15
N VAL A 116 2.35 6.45 12.10
CA VAL A 116 1.49 7.46 11.45
C VAL A 116 0.20 6.88 10.87
N PHE A 117 0.18 5.59 10.55
CA PHE A 117 -0.99 4.90 10.02
C PHE A 117 -1.81 4.14 11.08
N ASP A 118 -1.38 4.10 12.32
CA ASP A 118 -1.99 3.23 13.36
C ASP A 118 -3.44 3.61 13.69
N SER A 119 -3.84 4.87 13.49
CA SER A 119 -5.19 5.36 13.78
C SER A 119 -6.17 5.19 12.61
N GLY A 120 -5.76 4.65 11.48
CA GLY A 120 -6.60 4.44 10.31
C GLY A 120 -7.55 3.25 10.43
N GLU A 121 -8.50 3.18 9.53
CA GLU A 121 -9.41 2.05 9.38
C GLU A 121 -8.94 1.14 8.24
N TYR A 122 -8.81 -0.15 8.51
CA TYR A 122 -8.31 -1.14 7.57
C TYR A 122 -9.18 -2.38 7.56
N ASP A 123 -9.28 -3.00 6.38
CA ASP A 123 -9.97 -4.28 6.23
C ASP A 123 -9.08 -5.45 6.65
N TYR A 124 -7.77 -5.30 6.45
CA TYR A 124 -6.76 -6.29 6.80
C TYR A 124 -5.52 -5.64 7.40
N CYS A 125 -4.83 -6.38 8.26
CA CYS A 125 -3.50 -6.04 8.76
C CYS A 125 -2.52 -7.15 8.42
N PHE A 126 -1.37 -6.79 7.87
CA PHE A 126 -0.32 -7.72 7.50
C PHE A 126 0.99 -7.36 8.22
N ASP A 127 1.61 -8.35 8.87
CA ASP A 127 2.91 -8.17 9.50
C ASP A 127 4.01 -8.26 8.43
N GLY A 128 4.66 -7.14 8.14
CA GLY A 128 5.72 -7.04 7.13
C GLY A 128 7.04 -7.69 7.53
N VAL A 129 7.17 -8.15 8.77
CA VAL A 129 8.38 -8.82 9.29
C VAL A 129 8.22 -10.33 9.24
N SER A 130 7.15 -10.87 9.81
CA SER A 130 6.92 -12.30 9.99
C SER A 130 5.81 -12.88 9.10
N GLY A 131 5.05 -12.02 8.41
CA GLY A 131 3.92 -12.44 7.60
C GLY A 131 4.33 -13.17 6.32
N ASP A 132 3.52 -14.16 5.91
CA ASP A 132 3.65 -14.87 4.65
C ASP A 132 2.77 -14.20 3.59
N ALA A 133 3.40 -13.43 2.70
CA ALA A 133 2.71 -12.67 1.66
C ALA A 133 1.94 -13.56 0.67
N LYS A 134 2.46 -14.75 0.38
CA LYS A 134 1.78 -15.71 -0.49
C LYS A 134 0.52 -16.24 0.15
N ALA A 135 0.60 -16.68 1.41
CA ALA A 135 -0.55 -17.17 2.17
C ALA A 135 -1.61 -16.07 2.33
N PHE A 136 -1.20 -14.84 2.62
CA PHE A 136 -2.10 -13.69 2.72
C PHE A 136 -2.82 -13.41 1.39
N SER A 137 -2.11 -13.47 0.27
CA SER A 137 -2.70 -13.28 -1.06
C SER A 137 -3.74 -14.33 -1.39
N GLU A 138 -3.53 -15.58 -0.98
CA GLU A 138 -4.52 -16.65 -1.16
C GLU A 138 -5.77 -16.42 -0.28
N VAL A 139 -5.62 -15.87 0.92
CA VAL A 139 -6.75 -15.48 1.77
C VAL A 139 -7.57 -14.38 1.09
N LEU A 140 -6.93 -13.35 0.55
CA LEU A 140 -7.61 -12.29 -0.20
C LEU A 140 -8.38 -12.84 -1.39
N LYS A 141 -7.80 -13.79 -2.11
CA LYS A 141 -8.43 -14.45 -3.26
C LYS A 141 -9.68 -15.23 -2.85
N SER A 142 -9.60 -15.95 -1.74
CA SER A 142 -10.73 -16.69 -1.17
C SER A 142 -11.85 -15.75 -0.75
N ASP A 143 -11.52 -14.72 0.03
CA ASP A 143 -12.49 -13.73 0.51
C ASP A 143 -13.17 -12.98 -0.64
N TRP A 144 -12.42 -12.68 -1.68
CA TRP A 144 -12.98 -12.03 -2.87
C TRP A 144 -13.98 -12.93 -3.61
N ARG A 145 -13.66 -14.22 -3.79
CA ARG A 145 -14.57 -15.19 -4.43
C ARG A 145 -15.86 -15.39 -3.63
N GLU A 146 -15.78 -15.30 -2.32
CA GLU A 146 -16.93 -15.45 -1.42
C GLU A 146 -17.71 -14.15 -1.18
N GLY A 147 -17.30 -13.05 -1.84
CA GLY A 147 -17.94 -11.73 -1.72
C GLY A 147 -17.72 -11.06 -0.36
N ARG A 148 -16.74 -11.50 0.41
CA ARG A 148 -16.44 -10.92 1.73
C ARG A 148 -15.57 -9.67 1.66
N CYS A 149 -14.80 -9.49 0.58
CA CYS A 149 -14.03 -8.29 0.34
C CYS A 149 -14.92 -7.17 -0.19
N GLY A 150 -14.97 -6.05 0.51
CA GLY A 150 -15.67 -4.85 0.05
C GLY A 150 -17.11 -4.70 0.50
N CYS A 151 -17.58 -5.56 1.39
CA CYS A 151 -18.90 -5.42 2.01
C CYS A 151 -18.79 -4.89 3.43
N LYS A 152 -18.52 -3.61 3.55
CA LYS A 152 -18.85 -2.84 4.76
C LYS A 152 -19.29 -1.45 4.38
#